data_99c238b08cd9555c765f3cfc5fafc40b
#
_entry.id   99c238b08cd9555c765f3cfc5fafc40b
#
_cell.length_a   1.000
_cell.length_b   1.000
_cell.length_c   1.000
_cell.angle_alpha   90.00
_cell.angle_beta   90.00
_cell.angle_gamma   90.00
#
_symmetry.space_group_name_H-M   'P 1'
#
loop_
_entity.id
_entity.type
_entity.pdbx_description
1 polymer ?
#
loop_
_entity_poly.entity_id
_entity_poly.type
_entity_poly.pdbx_seq_one_letter_code
_entity_poly.pdbx_strand_id
1 'polypeptide(L)'
;MKKIKWASVFVLTVLLLVSFCQPVIAGSGKININTDSKEQLMTLKYIGEKIADRIIEYRKAHPFKKIEDIMNVKGIGQKVFDTNKDLITVKDE
;
A
#
# COMPACT_ATOMS: atom_id res chain seq x y z
N MET A 1 7.74 40.97 17.95
CA MET A 1 7.04 39.86 18.60
C MET A 1 6.11 39.12 17.69
N LYS A 2 5.26 39.85 16.97
CA LYS A 2 4.34 39.19 16.04
C LYS A 2 5.06 38.41 14.93
N LYS A 3 6.21 38.93 14.52
CA LYS A 3 6.98 38.27 13.47
C LYS A 3 7.47 36.88 13.89
N ILE A 4 7.77 36.72 15.15
CA ILE A 4 8.26 35.45 15.68
C ILE A 4 7.20 34.39 15.55
N LYS A 5 5.94 34.74 15.83
CA LYS A 5 4.83 33.78 15.72
C LYS A 5 4.65 33.28 14.32
N TRP A 6 4.79 34.16 13.36
CA TRP A 6 4.67 33.79 11.97
C TRP A 6 5.74 32.80 11.55
N ALA A 7 6.98 33.08 11.97
CA ALA A 7 8.08 32.19 11.65
C ALA A 7 7.88 30.80 12.23
N SER A 8 7.36 30.73 13.46
CA SER A 8 7.10 29.45 14.11
C SER A 8 6.07 28.64 13.34
N VAL A 9 5.00 29.28 12.93
CA VAL A 9 3.96 28.60 12.17
C VAL A 9 4.48 28.06 10.87
N PHE A 10 5.29 28.85 10.18
CA PHE A 10 5.85 28.44 8.91
C PHE A 10 6.78 27.24 9.04
N VAL A 11 7.62 27.25 10.04
CA VAL A 11 8.54 26.14 10.30
C VAL A 11 7.76 24.87 10.62
N LEU A 12 6.73 25.00 11.41
CA LEU A 12 5.91 23.86 11.78
C LEU A 12 5.26 23.22 10.56
N THR A 13 4.78 24.03 9.63
CA THR A 13 4.15 23.53 8.41
C THR A 13 5.15 22.73 7.58
N VAL A 14 6.37 23.22 7.47
CA VAL A 14 7.40 22.53 6.70
C VAL A 14 7.73 21.18 7.33
N LEU A 15 7.84 21.14 8.63
CA LEU A 15 8.11 19.88 9.33
C LEU A 15 7.03 18.86 9.11
N LEU A 16 5.78 19.28 9.10
CA LEU A 16 4.68 18.36 8.86
C LEU A 16 4.74 17.74 7.47
N LEU A 17 5.11 18.52 6.47
CA LEU A 17 5.25 18.01 5.12
C LEU A 17 6.34 16.95 5.03
N VAL A 18 7.46 17.20 5.67
CA VAL A 18 8.56 16.23 5.67
C VAL A 18 8.15 14.95 6.36
N SER A 19 7.49 15.07 7.50
CA SER A 19 7.01 13.90 8.24
C SER A 19 6.04 13.08 7.41
N PHE A 20 5.21 13.73 6.65
CA PHE A 20 4.23 13.04 5.84
C PHE A 20 4.89 12.16 4.78
N CYS A 21 5.98 12.60 4.20
CA CYS A 21 6.68 11.85 3.17
C CYS A 21 7.44 10.65 3.73
N GLN A 22 8.05 10.80 4.88
CA GLN A 22 8.91 9.76 5.43
C GLN A 22 8.23 8.42 5.69
N PRO A 23 7.04 8.38 6.27
CA PRO A 23 6.39 7.10 6.53
C PRO A 23 6.19 6.26 5.27
N VAL A 24 5.95 6.91 4.15
CA VAL A 24 5.75 6.21 2.89
C VAL A 24 7.04 5.52 2.45
N ILE A 25 8.16 6.20 2.62
CA ILE A 25 9.46 5.66 2.21
C ILE A 25 9.91 4.57 3.18
N ALA A 26 9.66 4.78 4.45
CA ALA A 26 10.09 3.87 5.50
C ALA A 26 9.24 2.62 5.62
N GLY A 27 8.22 2.48 4.78
CA GLY A 27 7.36 1.32 4.82
C GLY A 27 8.15 0.03 4.70
N SER A 28 7.50 -1.07 5.01
CA SER A 28 8.13 -2.39 5.04
C SER A 28 8.67 -2.84 3.70
N GLY A 29 8.37 -2.15 2.62
CA GLY A 29 8.74 -2.56 1.28
C GLY A 29 7.80 -3.61 0.69
N LYS A 30 6.86 -4.08 1.47
CA LYS A 30 5.87 -5.04 0.99
C LYS A 30 4.61 -4.34 0.53
N ILE A 31 3.92 -4.99 -0.40
CA ILE A 31 2.67 -4.48 -0.94
C ILE A 31 1.53 -4.96 -0.05
N ASN A 32 0.77 -4.02 0.50
CA ASN A 32 -0.39 -4.37 1.32
C ASN A 32 -1.59 -4.58 0.40
N ILE A 33 -2.00 -5.84 0.26
CA ILE A 33 -3.07 -6.18 -0.67
C ILE A 33 -4.43 -5.66 -0.25
N ASN A 34 -4.57 -5.21 1.00
CA ASN A 34 -5.82 -4.63 1.49
C ASN A 34 -5.93 -3.13 1.25
N THR A 35 -4.82 -2.41 1.17
CA THR A 35 -4.87 -0.95 1.20
C THR A 35 -4.09 -0.27 0.07
N ASP A 36 -3.16 -0.94 -0.55
CA ASP A 36 -2.33 -0.30 -1.56
C ASP A 36 -3.10 -0.01 -2.85
N SER A 37 -2.61 0.94 -3.61
CA SER A 37 -3.25 1.39 -4.84
C SER A 37 -3.10 0.36 -5.95
N LYS A 38 -3.88 0.56 -7.00
CA LYS A 38 -3.79 -0.27 -8.20
C LYS A 38 -2.37 -0.28 -8.76
N GLU A 39 -1.73 0.89 -8.81
CA GLU A 39 -0.38 0.99 -9.33
C GLU A 39 0.62 0.19 -8.51
N GLN A 40 0.45 0.19 -7.20
CA GLN A 40 1.30 -0.61 -6.33
C GLN A 40 1.08 -2.09 -6.55
N LEU A 41 -0.18 -2.51 -6.69
CA LEU A 41 -0.49 -3.91 -6.94
C LEU A 41 0.11 -4.39 -8.25
N MET A 42 0.15 -3.53 -9.24
CA MET A 42 0.68 -3.88 -10.55
C MET A 42 2.20 -4.05 -10.56
N THR A 43 2.88 -3.68 -9.50
CA THR A 43 4.32 -3.94 -9.38
C THR A 43 4.60 -5.40 -9.07
N LEU A 44 3.60 -6.15 -8.65
CA LEU A 44 3.74 -7.57 -8.39
C LEU A 44 3.84 -8.34 -9.70
N LYS A 45 4.54 -9.47 -9.66
CA LYS A 45 4.73 -10.26 -10.86
C LYS A 45 3.43 -10.95 -11.28
N TYR A 46 3.16 -10.96 -12.57
CA TYR A 46 1.97 -11.56 -13.16
C TYR A 46 0.66 -10.88 -12.79
N ILE A 47 0.71 -9.73 -12.17
CA ILE A 47 -0.49 -8.98 -11.82
C ILE A 47 -0.54 -7.73 -12.71
N GLY A 48 -1.36 -7.82 -13.75
CA GLY A 48 -1.60 -6.69 -14.63
C GLY A 48 -2.81 -5.89 -14.18
N GLU A 49 -3.24 -5.00 -15.06
CA GLU A 49 -4.33 -4.07 -14.74
C GLU A 49 -5.63 -4.79 -14.35
N LYS A 50 -6.02 -5.81 -15.12
CA LYS A 50 -7.28 -6.51 -14.86
C LYS A 50 -7.26 -7.23 -13.52
N ILE A 51 -6.15 -7.88 -13.21
CA ILE A 51 -6.06 -8.62 -11.95
C ILE A 51 -5.98 -7.65 -10.78
N ALA A 52 -5.27 -6.54 -10.93
CA ALA A 52 -5.24 -5.51 -9.90
C ALA A 52 -6.65 -4.97 -9.63
N ASP A 53 -7.43 -4.73 -10.66
CA ASP A 53 -8.83 -4.30 -10.50
C ASP A 53 -9.64 -5.33 -9.74
N ARG A 54 -9.42 -6.61 -10.03
CA ARG A 54 -10.14 -7.69 -9.33
C ARG A 54 -9.76 -7.76 -7.86
N ILE A 55 -8.50 -7.52 -7.55
CA ILE A 55 -8.05 -7.48 -6.15
C ILE A 55 -8.76 -6.35 -5.42
N ILE A 56 -8.82 -5.18 -6.02
CA ILE A 56 -9.45 -4.00 -5.42
C ILE A 56 -10.93 -4.26 -5.19
N GLU A 57 -11.62 -4.82 -6.16
CA GLU A 57 -13.05 -5.13 -6.02
C GLU A 57 -13.29 -6.19 -4.96
N TYR A 58 -12.46 -7.23 -4.97
CA TYR A 58 -12.60 -8.32 -4.01
C TYR A 58 -12.44 -7.82 -2.57
N ARG A 59 -11.41 -7.01 -2.32
CA ARG A 59 -11.13 -6.57 -0.96
C ARG A 59 -12.19 -5.64 -0.37
N LYS A 60 -12.98 -4.99 -1.22
CA LYS A 60 -14.07 -4.15 -0.74
C LYS A 60 -15.13 -4.96 -0.01
N ALA A 61 -15.43 -6.15 -0.52
CA ALA A 61 -16.43 -7.04 0.07
C ALA A 61 -15.80 -8.04 1.02
N HIS A 62 -14.58 -8.46 0.74
CA HIS A 62 -13.89 -9.50 1.50
C HIS A 62 -12.46 -9.10 1.78
N PRO A 63 -12.21 -8.31 2.84
CA PRO A 63 -10.84 -7.95 3.19
C PRO A 63 -9.99 -9.19 3.40
N PHE A 64 -8.76 -9.12 2.96
CA PHE A 64 -7.83 -10.26 3.10
C PHE A 64 -7.37 -10.37 4.54
N LYS A 65 -7.56 -11.52 5.15
CA LYS A 65 -7.12 -11.77 6.52
C LYS A 65 -5.72 -12.32 6.57
N LYS A 66 -5.32 -13.01 5.52
CA LYS A 66 -3.97 -13.54 5.38
C LYS A 66 -3.58 -13.46 3.92
N ILE A 67 -2.28 -13.53 3.63
CA ILE A 67 -1.82 -13.35 2.25
C ILE A 67 -2.32 -14.44 1.32
N GLU A 68 -2.54 -15.65 1.85
CA GLU A 68 -3.07 -16.75 1.06
C GLU A 68 -4.46 -16.46 0.48
N ASP A 69 -5.20 -15.58 1.13
CA ASP A 69 -6.54 -15.22 0.66
C ASP A 69 -6.53 -14.55 -0.70
N ILE A 70 -5.39 -14.04 -1.15
CA ILE A 70 -5.30 -13.43 -2.47
C ILE A 70 -5.61 -14.44 -3.57
N MET A 71 -5.41 -15.72 -3.31
CA MET A 71 -5.72 -16.76 -4.27
C MET A 71 -7.22 -16.93 -4.53
N ASN A 72 -8.06 -16.31 -3.71
CA ASN A 72 -9.50 -16.28 -3.94
C ASN A 72 -9.87 -15.33 -5.08
N VAL A 73 -8.94 -14.47 -5.48
CA VAL A 73 -9.17 -13.55 -6.59
C VAL A 73 -8.98 -14.30 -7.89
N LYS A 74 -9.95 -14.15 -8.80
CA LYS A 74 -9.87 -14.82 -10.09
C LYS A 74 -8.65 -14.35 -10.86
N GLY A 75 -7.86 -15.29 -11.33
CA GLY A 75 -6.63 -15.01 -12.04
C GLY A 75 -5.38 -15.16 -11.21
N ILE A 76 -5.52 -15.37 -9.91
CA ILE A 76 -4.38 -15.56 -9.01
C ILE A 76 -4.43 -17.00 -8.50
N GLY A 77 -3.56 -17.83 -9.04
CA GLY A 77 -3.43 -19.19 -8.59
C GLY A 77 -2.20 -19.39 -7.73
N GLN A 78 -1.89 -20.66 -7.50
CA GLN A 78 -0.76 -21.04 -6.63
C GLN A 78 0.57 -20.47 -7.14
N LYS A 79 0.79 -20.51 -8.44
CA LYS A 79 2.05 -20.05 -9.01
C LYS A 79 2.24 -18.54 -8.80
N VAL A 80 1.19 -17.77 -9.04
CA VAL A 80 1.25 -16.31 -8.86
C VAL A 80 1.48 -15.99 -7.38
N PHE A 81 0.77 -16.69 -6.51
CA PHE A 81 0.95 -16.50 -5.08
C PHE A 81 2.38 -16.82 -4.65
N ASP A 82 2.89 -17.98 -5.04
CA ASP A 82 4.23 -18.40 -4.64
C ASP A 82 5.30 -17.41 -5.11
N THR A 83 5.12 -16.86 -6.30
CA THR A 83 6.06 -15.88 -6.85
C THR A 83 6.08 -14.59 -6.03
N ASN A 84 4.93 -14.19 -5.49
CA ASN A 84 4.78 -12.89 -4.83
C ASN A 84 4.68 -12.95 -3.32
N LYS A 85 4.60 -14.14 -2.72
CA LYS A 85 4.28 -14.26 -1.30
C LYS A 85 5.20 -13.48 -0.37
N ASP A 86 6.47 -13.36 -0.74
CA ASP A 86 7.43 -12.62 0.07
C ASP A 86 7.33 -11.11 -0.13
N LEU A 87 6.54 -10.68 -1.11
CA LEU A 87 6.41 -9.28 -1.46
C LEU A 87 5.10 -8.65 -0.99
N ILE A 88 4.20 -9.45 -0.41
CA ILE A 88 2.87 -8.98 -0.04
C ILE A 88 2.60 -9.14 1.45
N THR A 89 1.69 -8.32 1.95
CA THR A 89 1.25 -8.36 3.34
C THR A 89 -0.20 -7.97 3.41
N VAL A 90 -0.86 -8.27 4.53
CA VAL A 90 -2.23 -7.84 4.79
C VAL A 90 -2.31 -6.84 5.94
N LYS A 91 -1.20 -6.51 6.56
CA LYS A 91 -1.15 -5.61 7.71
C LYS A 91 -0.37 -4.35 7.41
N ASP A 92 -0.85 -3.25 7.93
CA ASP A 92 -0.11 -1.99 7.94
C ASP A 92 0.86 -2.00 9.10
N GLU A 93 2.13 -1.82 8.81
CA GLU A 93 3.13 -1.74 9.87
C GLU A 93 3.80 -0.41 9.92
#